data_e53d6bf52da9b8be1f2cc4ccf5b10166
#
_entry.id   e53d6bf52da9b8be1f2cc4ccf5b10166
#
_cell.length_a   1.000
_cell.length_b   1.000
_cell.length_c   1.000
_cell.angle_alpha   90.00
_cell.angle_beta   90.00
_cell.angle_gamma   90.00
#
_symmetry.space_group_name_H-M   'P 1'
#
loop_
_entity.id
_entity.type
_entity.pdbx_description
1 polymer ?
#
loop_
_entity_poly.entity_id
_entity_poly.type
_entity_poly.pdbx_seq_one_letter_code
_entity_poly.pdbx_strand_id
1 'polypeptide(L)'
;MSCILSIDTSTNVCSVAVSLDGTCIFDKVDNSGPNHAEKLGTFVDEALAFVDSHELTLDAVAVSCGPGSYTGLRIGVSMAKGICYGRNIKLLAVPTLELLAVPILLHHESIEEEALLVPMIDARRMEVYSAVYDRSLKAVRAIQADVVDGDTYKEFLDKGPVYFFGDGAEKCMEVIHHPNAHLIKNIEPVAKNMFPLAEKRMAEGKFEDVAYFVPFYLKDFVAKQAKPLL
;
A
#
# COMPACT_ATOMS: atom_id res chain seq x y z
N MET A 1 17.28 3.84 -17.52
CA MET A 1 17.42 2.83 -16.44
C MET A 1 16.99 3.49 -15.16
N SER A 2 16.03 2.90 -14.45
CA SER A 2 15.53 3.42 -13.17
C SER A 2 15.79 2.39 -12.07
N CYS A 3 16.49 2.81 -11.01
CA CYS A 3 16.69 2.03 -9.80
C CYS A 3 15.89 2.65 -8.67
N ILE A 4 14.88 1.96 -8.15
CA ILE A 4 13.95 2.49 -7.16
C ILE A 4 13.95 1.60 -5.91
N LEU A 5 14.19 2.22 -4.74
CA LEU A 5 13.97 1.60 -3.44
C LEU A 5 12.50 1.81 -3.04
N SER A 6 11.78 0.74 -2.78
CA SER A 6 10.39 0.77 -2.34
C SER A 6 10.26 0.39 -0.87
N ILE A 7 9.43 1.10 -0.12
CA ILE A 7 9.18 0.90 1.32
C ILE A 7 7.68 0.82 1.57
N ASP A 8 7.22 -0.25 2.23
CA ASP A 8 5.86 -0.33 2.76
C ASP A 8 5.85 -0.68 4.25
N THR A 9 5.06 0.11 4.99
CA THR A 9 4.81 -0.04 6.43
C THR A 9 3.36 0.34 6.75
N SER A 10 2.49 0.28 5.75
CA SER A 10 1.12 0.79 5.85
C SER A 10 0.15 -0.10 6.62
N THR A 11 0.48 -1.40 6.79
CA THR A 11 -0.30 -2.38 7.56
C THR A 11 0.57 -3.04 8.64
N ASN A 12 0.29 -4.28 9.02
CA ASN A 12 1.14 -5.06 9.93
C ASN A 12 2.41 -5.61 9.24
N VAL A 13 2.44 -5.58 7.92
CA VAL A 13 3.59 -6.04 7.13
C VAL A 13 4.64 -4.93 7.04
N CYS A 14 5.90 -5.29 7.25
CA CYS A 14 7.05 -4.42 7.00
C CYS A 14 7.81 -4.96 5.78
N SER A 15 7.98 -4.16 4.74
CA SER A 15 8.68 -4.62 3.55
C SER A 15 9.50 -3.53 2.87
N VAL A 16 10.60 -3.99 2.26
CA VAL A 16 11.52 -3.17 1.46
C VAL A 16 11.86 -3.95 0.19
N ALA A 17 11.95 -3.28 -0.94
CA ALA A 17 12.38 -3.88 -2.20
C ALA A 17 13.21 -2.91 -3.03
N VAL A 18 14.08 -3.44 -3.90
CA VAL A 18 14.75 -2.66 -4.93
C VAL A 18 14.30 -3.18 -6.29
N SER A 19 13.89 -2.27 -7.15
CA SER A 19 13.60 -2.56 -8.54
C SER A 19 14.59 -1.87 -9.48
N LEU A 20 14.93 -2.55 -10.57
CA LEU A 20 15.73 -2.03 -11.66
C LEU A 20 14.95 -2.24 -12.96
N ASP A 21 14.65 -1.15 -13.67
CA ASP A 21 13.90 -1.16 -14.93
C ASP A 21 12.63 -2.03 -14.87
N GLY A 22 11.82 -1.82 -13.83
CA GLY A 22 10.56 -2.54 -13.66
C GLY A 22 10.68 -4.01 -13.23
N THR A 23 11.86 -4.44 -12.79
CA THR A 23 12.09 -5.79 -12.26
C THR A 23 12.55 -5.72 -10.82
N CYS A 24 11.90 -6.45 -9.92
CA CYS A 24 12.35 -6.57 -8.53
C CYS A 24 13.62 -7.42 -8.47
N ILE A 25 14.72 -6.83 -7.96
CA ILE A 25 16.04 -7.46 -7.86
C ILE A 25 16.47 -7.75 -6.42
N PHE A 26 15.78 -7.19 -5.44
CA PHE A 26 15.97 -7.42 -4.02
C PHE A 26 14.64 -7.20 -3.29
N ASP A 27 14.31 -8.07 -2.33
CA ASP A 27 13.18 -7.86 -1.45
C ASP A 27 13.39 -8.46 -0.06
N LYS A 28 12.78 -7.82 0.94
CA LYS A 28 12.67 -8.25 2.33
C LYS A 28 11.25 -7.99 2.82
N VAL A 29 10.68 -8.98 3.50
CA VAL A 29 9.32 -8.90 4.05
C VAL A 29 9.32 -9.51 5.46
N ASP A 30 8.66 -8.84 6.39
CA ASP A 30 8.33 -9.37 7.71
C ASP A 30 6.82 -9.27 7.96
N ASN A 31 6.17 -10.41 8.13
CA ASN A 31 4.74 -10.56 8.41
C ASN A 31 4.48 -10.91 9.89
N SER A 32 5.49 -10.84 10.75
CA SER A 32 5.37 -11.30 12.16
C SER A 32 4.62 -10.32 13.07
N GLY A 33 4.20 -9.17 12.54
CA GLY A 33 3.41 -8.17 13.26
C GLY A 33 4.00 -6.76 13.20
N PRO A 34 3.51 -5.81 14.01
CA PRO A 34 3.86 -4.38 13.89
C PRO A 34 5.27 -4.06 14.40
N ASN A 35 6.29 -4.66 13.81
CA ASN A 35 7.71 -4.54 14.19
C ASN A 35 8.48 -3.52 13.32
N HIS A 36 7.78 -2.56 12.70
CA HIS A 36 8.37 -1.62 11.74
C HIS A 36 9.58 -0.87 12.28
N ALA A 37 9.54 -0.43 13.55
CA ALA A 37 10.62 0.32 14.16
C ALA A 37 11.93 -0.50 14.32
N GLU A 38 11.81 -1.82 14.49
CA GLU A 38 12.94 -2.72 14.65
C GLU A 38 13.49 -3.24 13.32
N LYS A 39 12.59 -3.53 12.36
CA LYS A 39 12.94 -4.24 11.13
C LYS A 39 13.29 -3.31 9.98
N LEU A 40 12.60 -2.18 9.86
CA LEU A 40 12.76 -1.32 8.68
C LEU A 40 14.19 -0.83 8.49
N GLY A 41 14.85 -0.41 9.57
CA GLY A 41 16.25 0.05 9.51
C GLY A 41 17.17 -1.01 8.92
N THR A 42 17.10 -2.25 9.45
CA THR A 42 17.90 -3.37 8.96
C THR A 42 17.61 -3.70 7.50
N PHE A 43 16.32 -3.74 7.09
CA PHE A 43 15.94 -4.04 5.71
C PHE A 43 16.43 -2.97 4.73
N VAL A 44 16.36 -1.70 5.14
CA VAL A 44 16.87 -0.58 4.35
C VAL A 44 18.39 -0.64 4.23
N ASP A 45 19.11 -0.91 5.32
CA ASP A 45 20.58 -1.04 5.30
C ASP A 45 21.01 -2.17 4.36
N GLU A 46 20.35 -3.34 4.42
CA GLU A 46 20.61 -4.47 3.51
C GLU A 46 20.31 -4.10 2.05
N ALA A 47 19.20 -3.39 1.79
CA ALA A 47 18.85 -2.96 0.45
C ALA A 47 19.85 -1.94 -0.13
N LEU A 48 20.28 -0.97 0.68
CA LEU A 48 21.28 0.02 0.26
C LEU A 48 22.67 -0.61 0.07
N ALA A 49 23.07 -1.55 0.94
CA ALA A 49 24.30 -2.33 0.75
C ALA A 49 24.25 -3.18 -0.52
N PHE A 50 23.09 -3.75 -0.86
CA PHE A 50 22.89 -4.46 -2.13
C PHE A 50 23.07 -3.52 -3.33
N VAL A 51 22.42 -2.34 -3.33
CA VAL A 51 22.55 -1.33 -4.39
C VAL A 51 24.02 -0.92 -4.57
N ASP A 52 24.71 -0.58 -3.46
CA ASP A 52 26.09 -0.10 -3.48
C ASP A 52 27.07 -1.22 -3.93
N SER A 53 26.86 -2.48 -3.51
CA SER A 53 27.72 -3.62 -3.91
C SER A 53 27.58 -4.05 -5.37
N HIS A 54 26.44 -3.69 -6.00
CA HIS A 54 26.21 -3.94 -7.43
C HIS A 54 26.49 -2.69 -8.30
N GLU A 55 27.10 -1.64 -7.70
CA GLU A 55 27.44 -0.39 -8.39
C GLU A 55 26.21 0.28 -9.06
N LEU A 56 25.00 0.08 -8.48
CA LEU A 56 23.78 0.68 -8.99
C LEU A 56 23.62 2.11 -8.44
N THR A 57 23.07 2.99 -9.30
CA THR A 57 22.71 4.35 -8.88
C THR A 57 21.23 4.38 -8.52
N LEU A 58 20.92 4.66 -7.25
CA LEU A 58 19.56 4.82 -6.80
C LEU A 58 18.97 6.16 -7.26
N ASP A 59 17.87 6.14 -8.01
CA ASP A 59 17.24 7.32 -8.61
C ASP A 59 16.12 7.91 -7.73
N ALA A 60 15.39 7.03 -7.02
CA ALA A 60 14.27 7.43 -6.19
C ALA A 60 14.01 6.47 -5.03
N VAL A 61 13.27 6.96 -4.03
CA VAL A 61 12.60 6.12 -3.05
C VAL A 61 11.10 6.24 -3.24
N ALA A 62 10.42 5.10 -3.38
CA ALA A 62 8.97 5.00 -3.37
C ALA A 62 8.49 4.54 -1.98
N VAL A 63 7.43 5.17 -1.47
CA VAL A 63 6.87 4.80 -0.17
C VAL A 63 5.35 4.77 -0.22
N SER A 64 4.73 3.79 0.44
CA SER A 64 3.29 3.80 0.63
C SER A 64 2.88 5.01 1.48
N CYS A 65 1.99 5.82 0.91
CA CYS A 65 1.61 7.10 1.52
C CYS A 65 0.29 7.03 2.32
N GLY A 66 -0.39 5.89 2.31
CA GLY A 66 -1.67 5.73 2.98
C GLY A 66 -2.84 5.52 2.00
N PRO A 67 -4.04 5.25 2.56
CA PRO A 67 -4.33 5.12 3.98
C PRO A 67 -3.69 3.87 4.61
N GLY A 68 -3.66 3.82 5.96
CA GLY A 68 -3.11 2.68 6.69
C GLY A 68 -2.79 2.99 8.15
N SER A 69 -1.91 2.19 8.74
CA SER A 69 -1.41 2.36 10.10
C SER A 69 -0.76 3.73 10.30
N TYR A 70 -1.31 4.57 11.19
CA TYR A 70 -0.79 5.90 11.48
C TYR A 70 0.70 5.88 11.87
N THR A 71 1.08 4.99 12.78
CA THR A 71 2.47 4.85 13.23
C THR A 71 3.34 4.27 12.11
N GLY A 72 2.87 3.23 11.43
CA GLY A 72 3.59 2.59 10.33
C GLY A 72 3.92 3.58 9.21
N LEU A 73 2.92 4.30 8.71
CA LEU A 73 3.11 5.31 7.66
C LEU A 73 4.15 6.37 8.04
N ARG A 74 4.15 6.82 9.31
CA ARG A 74 5.15 7.81 9.78
C ARG A 74 6.56 7.25 9.78
N ILE A 75 6.73 5.99 10.20
CA ILE A 75 8.03 5.31 10.20
C ILE A 75 8.55 5.19 8.78
N GLY A 76 7.75 4.65 7.85
CA GLY A 76 8.13 4.47 6.44
C GLY A 76 8.45 5.78 5.74
N VAL A 77 7.56 6.77 5.85
CA VAL A 77 7.75 8.09 5.22
C VAL A 77 8.97 8.82 5.81
N SER A 78 9.21 8.73 7.13
CA SER A 78 10.39 9.36 7.72
C SER A 78 11.69 8.72 7.21
N MET A 79 11.73 7.39 7.09
CA MET A 79 12.85 6.65 6.52
C MET A 79 13.08 7.06 5.06
N ALA A 80 12.04 7.04 4.23
CA ALA A 80 12.12 7.44 2.81
C ALA A 80 12.63 8.87 2.65
N LYS A 81 12.13 9.83 3.43
CA LYS A 81 12.58 11.23 3.44
C LYS A 81 14.04 11.35 3.83
N GLY A 82 14.48 10.60 4.86
CA GLY A 82 15.89 10.61 5.30
C GLY A 82 16.83 10.13 4.20
N ILE A 83 16.49 9.06 3.50
CA ILE A 83 17.28 8.52 2.39
C ILE A 83 17.30 9.52 1.22
N CYS A 84 16.13 10.04 0.82
CA CYS A 84 16.03 11.01 -0.27
C CYS A 84 16.85 12.27 0.00
N TYR A 85 16.79 12.79 1.21
CA TYR A 85 17.56 13.95 1.62
C TYR A 85 19.07 13.67 1.63
N GLY A 86 19.47 12.54 2.24
CA GLY A 86 20.90 12.18 2.36
C GLY A 86 21.57 11.84 1.04
N ARG A 87 20.85 11.23 0.09
CA ARG A 87 21.36 10.87 -1.24
C ARG A 87 21.00 11.89 -2.34
N ASN A 88 20.24 12.93 -2.02
CA ASN A 88 19.74 13.95 -2.95
C ASN A 88 18.97 13.34 -4.15
N ILE A 89 18.07 12.41 -3.87
CA ILE A 89 17.25 11.70 -4.85
C ILE A 89 15.76 11.98 -4.65
N LYS A 90 14.92 11.53 -5.58
CA LYS A 90 13.49 11.82 -5.61
C LYS A 90 12.68 10.96 -4.63
N LEU A 91 11.60 11.52 -4.10
CA LEU A 91 10.60 10.82 -3.30
C LEU A 91 9.33 10.60 -4.14
N LEU A 92 8.81 9.37 -4.13
CA LEU A 92 7.59 8.97 -4.82
C LEU A 92 6.58 8.45 -3.78
N ALA A 93 5.37 9.02 -3.78
CA ALA A 93 4.30 8.57 -2.92
C ALA A 93 3.38 7.60 -3.67
N VAL A 94 3.12 6.42 -3.12
CA VAL A 94 2.25 5.40 -3.70
C VAL A 94 1.06 5.16 -2.78
N PRO A 95 -0.20 5.38 -3.23
CA PRO A 95 -1.38 5.07 -2.43
C PRO A 95 -1.45 3.58 -2.08
N THR A 96 -1.68 3.26 -0.80
CA THR A 96 -1.68 1.88 -0.32
C THR A 96 -2.75 1.02 -0.98
N LEU A 97 -3.93 1.58 -1.26
CA LEU A 97 -5.01 0.85 -1.92
C LEU A 97 -4.70 0.53 -3.39
N GLU A 98 -3.97 1.41 -4.11
CA GLU A 98 -3.46 1.10 -5.44
C GLU A 98 -2.41 -0.03 -5.37
N LEU A 99 -1.50 0.04 -4.39
CA LEU A 99 -0.48 -1.00 -4.17
C LEU A 99 -1.12 -2.38 -3.93
N LEU A 100 -2.18 -2.46 -3.13
CA LEU A 100 -2.93 -3.69 -2.90
C LEU A 100 -3.53 -4.28 -4.19
N ALA A 101 -3.92 -3.45 -5.15
CA ALA A 101 -4.52 -3.90 -6.39
C ALA A 101 -3.49 -4.43 -7.42
N VAL A 102 -2.22 -4.06 -7.30
CA VAL A 102 -1.17 -4.50 -8.25
C VAL A 102 -1.05 -6.01 -8.36
N PRO A 103 -0.91 -6.80 -7.27
CA PRO A 103 -0.79 -8.26 -7.38
C PRO A 103 -2.03 -8.90 -8.01
N ILE A 104 -3.21 -8.32 -7.83
CA ILE A 104 -4.44 -8.79 -8.48
C ILE A 104 -4.33 -8.65 -9.99
N LEU A 105 -3.89 -7.50 -10.46
CA LEU A 105 -3.74 -7.23 -11.89
C LEU A 105 -2.62 -8.05 -12.56
N LEU A 106 -1.57 -8.38 -11.82
CA LEU A 106 -0.42 -9.12 -12.35
C LEU A 106 -0.60 -10.64 -12.33
N HIS A 107 -1.38 -11.19 -11.39
CA HIS A 107 -1.37 -12.62 -11.09
C HIS A 107 -2.74 -13.30 -11.14
N HIS A 108 -3.83 -12.56 -11.34
CA HIS A 108 -5.19 -13.09 -11.40
C HIS A 108 -5.79 -12.91 -12.80
N GLU A 109 -5.31 -13.71 -13.77
CA GLU A 109 -5.74 -13.63 -15.17
C GLU A 109 -7.22 -13.98 -15.39
N SER A 110 -7.85 -14.69 -14.44
CA SER A 110 -9.24 -15.12 -14.52
C SER A 110 -10.27 -14.06 -14.14
N ILE A 111 -9.84 -12.84 -13.78
CA ILE A 111 -10.74 -11.74 -13.42
C ILE A 111 -11.31 -11.14 -14.72
N GLU A 112 -12.64 -11.00 -14.77
CA GLU A 112 -13.38 -10.46 -15.90
C GLU A 112 -12.93 -9.02 -16.22
N GLU A 113 -12.99 -8.62 -17.48
CA GLU A 113 -12.51 -7.32 -17.94
C GLU A 113 -13.30 -6.16 -17.30
N GLU A 114 -14.63 -6.34 -17.12
CA GLU A 114 -15.54 -5.38 -16.49
C GLU A 114 -15.55 -5.41 -14.96
N ALA A 115 -14.79 -6.32 -14.34
CA ALA A 115 -14.75 -6.46 -12.89
C ALA A 115 -14.22 -5.21 -12.18
N LEU A 116 -14.80 -4.92 -11.01
CA LEU A 116 -14.31 -3.88 -10.13
C LEU A 116 -13.45 -4.46 -9.00
N LEU A 117 -12.43 -3.71 -8.62
CA LEU A 117 -11.45 -4.06 -7.62
C LEU A 117 -11.66 -3.19 -6.38
N VAL A 118 -11.86 -3.82 -5.22
CA VAL A 118 -12.12 -3.13 -3.95
C VAL A 118 -11.07 -3.56 -2.91
N PRO A 119 -9.89 -2.92 -2.93
CA PRO A 119 -8.91 -3.07 -1.86
C PRO A 119 -9.46 -2.52 -0.55
N MET A 120 -9.23 -3.26 0.55
CA MET A 120 -9.71 -2.92 1.89
C MET A 120 -8.60 -3.02 2.91
N ILE A 121 -8.36 -1.94 3.65
CA ILE A 121 -7.47 -1.92 4.81
C ILE A 121 -8.31 -1.87 6.08
N ASP A 122 -7.99 -2.71 7.06
CA ASP A 122 -8.72 -2.77 8.32
C ASP A 122 -8.61 -1.46 9.11
N ALA A 123 -9.76 -0.81 9.38
CA ALA A 123 -9.88 0.39 10.20
C ALA A 123 -10.54 0.10 11.56
N ARG A 124 -10.56 -1.18 11.98
CA ARG A 124 -11.16 -1.75 13.20
C ARG A 124 -12.69 -1.83 13.14
N ARG A 125 -13.26 -2.72 13.96
CA ARG A 125 -14.72 -3.04 13.95
C ARG A 125 -15.14 -3.40 12.52
N MET A 126 -16.34 -2.98 12.09
CA MET A 126 -16.83 -3.15 10.71
C MET A 126 -16.44 -1.98 9.79
N GLU A 127 -15.38 -1.25 10.12
CA GLU A 127 -14.89 -0.16 9.30
C GLU A 127 -13.63 -0.57 8.52
N VAL A 128 -13.54 -0.12 7.27
CA VAL A 128 -12.39 -0.29 6.39
C VAL A 128 -12.05 1.01 5.67
N TYR A 129 -10.79 1.18 5.29
CA TYR A 129 -10.42 2.13 4.27
C TYR A 129 -10.49 1.44 2.92
N SER A 130 -11.27 1.95 2.00
CA SER A 130 -11.47 1.34 0.70
C SER A 130 -11.58 2.37 -0.43
N ALA A 131 -11.44 1.88 -1.64
CA ALA A 131 -11.77 2.56 -2.89
C ALA A 131 -12.38 1.54 -3.84
N VAL A 132 -12.98 1.99 -4.93
CA VAL A 132 -13.42 1.12 -6.01
C VAL A 132 -12.66 1.51 -7.27
N TYR A 133 -11.92 0.57 -7.83
CA TYR A 133 -11.14 0.77 -9.06
C TYR A 133 -11.66 -0.10 -10.19
N ASP A 134 -11.50 0.37 -11.42
CA ASP A 134 -11.52 -0.50 -12.59
C ASP A 134 -10.16 -1.21 -12.76
N ARG A 135 -10.04 -2.10 -13.73
CA ARG A 135 -8.79 -2.83 -14.01
C ARG A 135 -7.64 -1.96 -14.51
N SER A 136 -7.89 -0.72 -14.88
CA SER A 136 -6.85 0.27 -15.24
C SER A 136 -6.35 1.08 -14.04
N LEU A 137 -6.83 0.75 -12.82
CA LEU A 137 -6.63 1.51 -11.58
C LEU A 137 -7.22 2.93 -11.63
N LYS A 138 -8.20 3.17 -12.50
CA LYS A 138 -8.97 4.40 -12.46
C LYS A 138 -10.02 4.29 -11.34
N ALA A 139 -10.05 5.27 -10.46
CA ALA A 139 -11.01 5.30 -9.36
C ALA A 139 -12.43 5.50 -9.91
N VAL A 140 -13.29 4.50 -9.72
CA VAL A 140 -14.75 4.56 -9.91
C VAL A 140 -15.40 5.21 -8.68
N ARG A 141 -14.86 4.90 -7.50
CA ARG A 141 -15.17 5.58 -6.23
C ARG A 141 -13.87 5.94 -5.51
N ALA A 142 -13.76 7.17 -5.06
CA ALA A 142 -12.59 7.68 -4.35
C ALA A 142 -12.38 6.97 -3.00
N ILE A 143 -11.17 7.11 -2.45
CA ILE A 143 -10.79 6.56 -1.14
C ILE A 143 -11.67 7.16 -0.05
N GLN A 144 -12.25 6.29 0.78
CA GLN A 144 -13.05 6.69 1.95
C GLN A 144 -12.99 5.66 3.07
N ALA A 145 -13.50 6.02 4.24
CA ALA A 145 -13.70 5.12 5.37
C ALA A 145 -15.15 4.63 5.33
N ASP A 146 -15.33 3.33 5.09
CA ASP A 146 -16.64 2.68 5.02
C ASP A 146 -16.94 1.93 6.32
N VAL A 147 -18.08 2.21 6.94
CA VAL A 147 -18.68 1.29 7.91
C VAL A 147 -19.53 0.31 7.11
N VAL A 148 -19.02 -0.91 6.94
CA VAL A 148 -19.57 -1.87 5.99
C VAL A 148 -20.78 -2.59 6.55
N ASP A 149 -21.85 -2.60 5.76
CA ASP A 149 -23.07 -3.39 5.94
C ASP A 149 -23.45 -4.12 4.64
N GLY A 150 -24.59 -4.77 4.60
CA GLY A 150 -25.04 -5.57 3.46
C GLY A 150 -25.30 -4.75 2.17
N ASP A 151 -25.52 -3.46 2.29
CA ASP A 151 -25.90 -2.58 1.18
C ASP A 151 -24.75 -1.66 0.71
N THR A 152 -23.64 -1.58 1.46
CA THR A 152 -22.56 -0.61 1.25
C THR A 152 -21.98 -0.62 -0.17
N TYR A 153 -21.87 -1.79 -0.81
CA TYR A 153 -21.35 -1.93 -2.20
C TYR A 153 -22.41 -2.39 -3.19
N LYS A 154 -23.69 -2.39 -2.82
CA LYS A 154 -24.79 -2.90 -3.63
C LYS A 154 -24.86 -2.29 -5.03
N GLU A 155 -24.64 -0.97 -5.13
CA GLU A 155 -24.67 -0.25 -6.42
C GLU A 155 -23.64 -0.78 -7.44
N PHE A 156 -22.52 -1.32 -6.98
CA PHE A 156 -21.49 -1.94 -7.82
C PHE A 156 -21.80 -3.40 -8.10
N LEU A 157 -22.20 -4.13 -7.05
CA LEU A 157 -22.53 -5.55 -7.12
C LEU A 157 -23.70 -5.85 -8.05
N ASP A 158 -24.72 -4.97 -8.10
CA ASP A 158 -25.86 -5.10 -9.01
C ASP A 158 -25.46 -4.95 -10.50
N LYS A 159 -24.28 -4.38 -10.78
CA LYS A 159 -23.78 -4.12 -12.16
C LYS A 159 -22.85 -5.21 -12.69
N GLY A 160 -22.15 -5.93 -11.82
CA GLY A 160 -21.19 -6.94 -12.26
C GLY A 160 -20.29 -7.47 -11.12
N PRO A 161 -19.28 -8.28 -11.46
CA PRO A 161 -18.38 -8.88 -10.47
C PRO A 161 -17.52 -7.84 -9.76
N VAL A 162 -17.43 -7.98 -8.44
CA VAL A 162 -16.64 -7.13 -7.56
C VAL A 162 -15.72 -7.99 -6.72
N TYR A 163 -14.42 -7.72 -6.79
CA TYR A 163 -13.39 -8.45 -6.07
C TYR A 163 -12.91 -7.65 -4.87
N PHE A 164 -13.09 -8.24 -3.69
CA PHE A 164 -12.69 -7.68 -2.40
C PHE A 164 -11.40 -8.35 -1.92
N PHE A 165 -10.41 -7.59 -1.47
CA PHE A 165 -9.13 -8.10 -1.00
C PHE A 165 -8.43 -7.12 -0.04
N GLY A 166 -7.37 -7.59 0.65
CA GLY A 166 -6.68 -6.86 1.71
C GLY A 166 -7.13 -7.34 3.10
N ASP A 167 -6.44 -6.87 4.15
CA ASP A 167 -6.64 -7.32 5.54
C ASP A 167 -8.00 -6.92 6.13
N GLY A 168 -8.68 -5.94 5.54
CA GLY A 168 -10.05 -5.55 5.91
C GLY A 168 -11.15 -6.34 5.21
N ALA A 169 -10.86 -7.11 4.14
CA ALA A 169 -11.90 -7.68 3.29
C ALA A 169 -12.62 -8.88 3.93
N GLU A 170 -11.90 -9.78 4.59
CA GLU A 170 -12.49 -11.05 5.08
C GLU A 170 -13.63 -10.81 6.07
N LYS A 171 -13.50 -9.88 7.02
CA LYS A 171 -14.58 -9.52 7.96
C LYS A 171 -15.80 -8.91 7.25
N CYS A 172 -15.60 -8.18 6.15
CA CYS A 172 -16.70 -7.56 5.40
C CYS A 172 -17.57 -8.59 4.68
N MET A 173 -17.00 -9.74 4.30
CA MET A 173 -17.75 -10.83 3.68
C MET A 173 -18.73 -11.53 4.64
N GLU A 174 -18.64 -11.26 5.95
CA GLU A 174 -19.64 -11.73 6.93
C GLU A 174 -20.99 -11.00 6.76
N VAL A 175 -21.00 -9.82 6.15
CA VAL A 175 -22.22 -9.01 5.94
C VAL A 175 -22.53 -8.78 4.46
N ILE A 176 -21.56 -8.90 3.55
CA ILE A 176 -21.77 -8.74 2.12
C ILE A 176 -22.18 -10.10 1.53
N HIS A 177 -23.47 -10.25 1.21
CA HIS A 177 -24.03 -11.47 0.63
C HIS A 177 -24.60 -11.18 -0.76
N HIS A 178 -23.77 -11.32 -1.80
CA HIS A 178 -24.20 -11.09 -3.18
C HIS A 178 -23.47 -12.07 -4.13
N PRO A 179 -24.12 -12.62 -5.17
CA PRO A 179 -23.50 -13.58 -6.10
C PRO A 179 -22.29 -13.00 -6.85
N ASN A 180 -22.23 -11.69 -7.07
CA ASN A 180 -21.13 -10.99 -7.72
C ASN A 180 -20.03 -10.54 -6.73
N ALA A 181 -20.14 -10.86 -5.44
CA ALA A 181 -19.10 -10.53 -4.44
C ALA A 181 -18.08 -11.67 -4.36
N HIS A 182 -16.84 -11.38 -4.70
CA HIS A 182 -15.74 -12.35 -4.72
C HIS A 182 -14.64 -11.91 -3.76
N LEU A 183 -14.21 -12.81 -2.86
CA LEU A 183 -13.10 -12.57 -1.93
C LEU A 183 -11.82 -13.17 -2.48
N ILE A 184 -10.76 -12.36 -2.56
CA ILE A 184 -9.39 -12.84 -2.78
C ILE A 184 -8.62 -12.71 -1.46
N LYS A 185 -8.22 -13.84 -0.90
CA LYS A 185 -7.52 -13.91 0.39
C LYS A 185 -6.01 -13.70 0.25
N ASN A 186 -5.36 -13.38 1.37
CA ASN A 186 -3.90 -13.28 1.50
C ASN A 186 -3.26 -12.24 0.59
N ILE A 187 -3.95 -11.15 0.33
CA ILE A 187 -3.41 -10.00 -0.39
C ILE A 187 -2.96 -8.96 0.63
N GLU A 188 -1.67 -8.67 0.63
CA GLU A 188 -1.02 -7.71 1.52
C GLU A 188 -0.29 -6.65 0.70
N PRO A 189 -0.20 -5.41 1.19
CA PRO A 189 0.63 -4.40 0.55
C PRO A 189 2.09 -4.74 0.85
N VAL A 190 2.85 -5.03 -0.19
CA VAL A 190 4.28 -5.34 -0.07
C VAL A 190 5.11 -4.53 -1.05
N ALA A 191 6.27 -4.06 -0.60
CA ALA A 191 7.14 -3.16 -1.34
C ALA A 191 7.53 -3.69 -2.74
N LYS A 192 7.71 -5.01 -2.88
CA LYS A 192 8.04 -5.62 -4.17
C LYS A 192 7.00 -5.43 -5.26
N ASN A 193 5.74 -5.19 -4.89
CA ASN A 193 4.65 -4.94 -5.83
C ASN A 193 4.50 -3.46 -6.19
N MET A 194 5.33 -2.58 -5.61
CA MET A 194 5.22 -1.14 -5.80
C MET A 194 5.80 -0.66 -7.14
N PHE A 195 6.70 -1.44 -7.75
CA PHE A 195 7.47 -1.00 -8.92
C PHE A 195 6.62 -0.47 -10.09
N PRO A 196 5.47 -1.08 -10.51
CA PRO A 196 4.74 -0.55 -11.66
C PRO A 196 4.18 0.85 -11.39
N LEU A 197 3.74 1.09 -10.14
CA LEU A 197 3.21 2.37 -9.72
C LEU A 197 4.33 3.42 -9.55
N ALA A 198 5.47 3.02 -9.02
CA ALA A 198 6.63 3.88 -8.83
C ALA A 198 7.22 4.33 -10.19
N GLU A 199 7.40 3.39 -11.13
CA GLU A 199 7.85 3.68 -12.49
C GLU A 199 6.90 4.63 -13.23
N LYS A 200 5.59 4.39 -13.13
CA LYS A 200 4.57 5.28 -13.71
C LYS A 200 4.70 6.69 -13.15
N ARG A 201 4.81 6.84 -11.81
CA ARG A 201 4.94 8.15 -11.16
C ARG A 201 6.24 8.84 -11.54
N MET A 202 7.32 8.08 -11.63
CA MET A 202 8.62 8.60 -12.07
C MET A 202 8.56 9.12 -13.50
N ALA A 203 7.97 8.36 -14.43
CA ALA A 203 7.79 8.77 -15.82
C ALA A 203 6.89 10.01 -15.97
N GLU A 204 5.87 10.15 -15.11
CA GLU A 204 4.95 11.28 -15.07
C GLU A 204 5.56 12.51 -14.35
N GLY A 205 6.76 12.39 -13.74
CA GLY A 205 7.40 13.46 -12.97
C GLY A 205 6.66 13.81 -11.66
N LYS A 206 5.86 12.86 -11.11
CA LYS A 206 5.08 13.03 -9.88
C LYS A 206 5.97 12.78 -8.65
N PHE A 207 6.80 13.75 -8.33
CA PHE A 207 7.69 13.73 -7.18
C PHE A 207 7.11 14.52 -6.03
N GLU A 208 7.36 14.04 -4.81
CA GLU A 208 6.99 14.73 -3.59
C GLU A 208 8.10 15.65 -3.09
N ASP A 209 7.71 16.73 -2.41
CA ASP A 209 8.66 17.57 -1.70
C ASP A 209 9.16 16.86 -0.45
N VAL A 210 10.45 16.53 -0.40
CA VAL A 210 11.07 15.78 0.70
C VAL A 210 10.91 16.49 2.05
N ALA A 211 10.87 17.84 2.08
CA ALA A 211 10.73 18.58 3.32
C ALA A 211 9.29 18.60 3.84
N TYR A 212 8.32 18.80 2.95
CA TYR A 212 6.92 19.06 3.32
C TYR A 212 5.98 17.87 3.15
N PHE A 213 6.38 16.81 2.46
CA PHE A 213 5.54 15.64 2.28
C PHE A 213 5.13 15.02 3.61
N VAL A 214 3.84 14.69 3.73
CA VAL A 214 3.24 13.99 4.88
C VAL A 214 2.37 12.84 4.39
N PRO A 215 2.22 11.76 5.15
CA PRO A 215 1.29 10.68 4.80
C PRO A 215 -0.15 11.17 4.64
N PHE A 216 -0.91 10.49 3.80
CA PHE A 216 -2.33 10.69 3.67
C PHE A 216 -3.08 10.02 4.84
N TYR A 217 -3.50 10.84 5.80
CA TYR A 217 -4.32 10.40 6.93
C TYR A 217 -5.79 10.60 6.60
N LEU A 218 -6.51 9.51 6.34
CA LEU A 218 -7.94 9.57 6.03
C LEU A 218 -8.78 9.94 7.26
N LYS A 219 -8.26 9.66 8.46
CA LYS A 219 -8.84 10.04 9.74
C LYS A 219 -7.80 10.68 10.66
N ASP A 220 -8.26 11.62 11.48
CA ASP A 220 -7.43 12.19 12.53
C ASP A 220 -7.04 11.15 13.57
N PHE A 221 -5.84 11.28 14.10
CA PHE A 221 -5.37 10.42 15.17
C PHE A 221 -6.13 10.68 16.47
N VAL A 222 -6.90 9.68 16.92
CA VAL A 222 -7.55 9.70 18.23
C VAL A 222 -6.71 8.88 19.20
N ALA A 223 -6.01 9.56 20.11
CA ALA A 223 -5.26 8.92 21.18
C ALA A 223 -6.21 8.17 22.13
N LYS A 224 -5.90 6.92 22.47
CA LYS A 224 -6.59 6.25 23.58
C LYS A 224 -6.20 6.95 24.87
N GLN A 225 -7.19 7.41 25.63
CA GLN A 225 -6.93 7.85 27.01
C GLN A 225 -6.33 6.68 27.81
N ALA A 226 -5.18 6.91 28.45
CA ALA A 226 -4.61 5.96 29.37
C ALA A 226 -5.63 5.68 30.48
N LYS A 227 -5.86 4.38 30.80
CA LYS A 227 -6.61 4.04 32.01
C LYS A 227 -5.86 4.62 33.21
N PRO A 228 -6.55 5.29 34.18
CA PRO A 228 -5.89 5.71 35.40
C PRO A 228 -5.24 4.49 36.04
N LEU A 229 -3.96 4.60 36.36
CA LEU A 229 -3.27 3.65 37.23
C LEU A 229 -3.88 3.82 38.63
N LEU A 230 -4.68 2.83 39.06
CA LEU A 230 -5.15 2.71 40.45
C LEU A 230 -3.99 2.25 41.33
#